data_82619f13b81e0f9eaf5c09719a27bd8f
#
_entry.id   82619f13b81e0f9eaf5c09719a27bd8f
#
_cell.length_a   1.000
_cell.length_b   1.000
_cell.length_c   1.000
_cell.angle_alpha   90.00
_cell.angle_beta   90.00
_cell.angle_gamma   90.00
#
_symmetry.space_group_name_H-M   'P 1'
#
loop_
_entity.id
_entity.type
_entity.pdbx_description
1 polymer ?
#
loop_
_entity_poly.entity_id
_entity_poly.type
_entity_poly.pdbx_seq_one_letter_code
_entity_poly.pdbx_strand_id
1 'polypeptide(L)'
;CNAILAGTQGQRAWTDLYPNFDLTESVLNSTFDWNGFRAPFLVATENDSKNGIGMLAAALVSGMPQLFADIRSNWTVESVKKATGKNISKIAPNGFIDKRNSGAGALDYAVDVFKFVPGRNMTVQAAAEAIRKNPALQEKIMRSAMAGTRYMAAALEYFPGDGLSSHYRTPGGIPMTAYRYNAVGNELTCSVVEGETVALPREVADHVSLVTDKAWPETYWAPRGMSSFEYMSRIGPNHDGNSFGLIGADLVTLNAMLRIPVDMHNVPSEQVFRPTMWDRYAGDDFRACAKLGPLYR
;
A
#
# COMPACT_ATOMS: atom_id res chain seq x y z
N CYS A 1 18.08 4.45 -20.05
CA CYS A 1 18.32 3.85 -18.73
C CYS A 1 17.49 2.59 -18.58
N ASN A 2 18.05 1.50 -18.05
CA ASN A 2 17.31 0.31 -17.67
C ASN A 2 16.81 0.45 -16.22
N ALA A 3 16.02 1.50 -15.96
CA ALA A 3 15.47 1.76 -14.64
C ALA A 3 14.25 0.89 -14.40
N ILE A 4 14.13 0.32 -13.22
CA ILE A 4 12.98 -0.49 -12.76
C ILE A 4 12.20 0.20 -11.66
N LEU A 5 12.74 1.29 -11.13
CA LEU A 5 12.17 2.13 -10.08
C LEU A 5 12.63 3.56 -10.30
N ALA A 6 11.75 4.52 -10.10
CA ALA A 6 12.04 5.93 -10.10
C ALA A 6 11.48 6.61 -8.84
N GLY A 7 11.83 7.86 -8.65
CA GLY A 7 11.23 8.73 -7.64
C GLY A 7 11.18 10.14 -8.17
N THR A 8 10.18 10.90 -7.76
CA THR A 8 10.07 12.32 -8.08
C THR A 8 10.28 13.12 -6.81
N GLN A 9 11.23 14.04 -6.83
CA GLN A 9 11.44 14.98 -5.74
C GLN A 9 10.86 16.32 -6.15
N GLY A 10 9.55 16.38 -6.15
CA GLY A 10 8.84 17.55 -6.65
C GLY A 10 8.51 18.60 -5.59
N GLN A 11 8.35 18.20 -4.34
CA GLN A 11 7.83 19.09 -3.32
C GLN A 11 8.74 20.28 -3.05
N ARG A 12 8.12 21.45 -2.98
CA ARG A 12 8.63 22.81 -2.80
C ARG A 12 9.47 23.29 -3.97
N ALA A 13 10.64 22.74 -4.25
CA ALA A 13 11.49 23.23 -5.33
C ALA A 13 10.83 23.18 -6.72
N TRP A 14 9.97 22.19 -6.97
CA TRP A 14 9.23 22.04 -8.22
C TRP A 14 7.80 22.57 -8.11
N THR A 15 7.04 22.06 -7.13
CA THR A 15 5.59 22.27 -7.02
C THR A 15 5.20 23.68 -6.57
N ASP A 16 6.14 24.50 -6.12
CA ASP A 16 5.90 25.94 -5.91
C ASP A 16 5.79 26.74 -7.23
N LEU A 17 6.35 26.23 -8.32
CA LEU A 17 6.46 26.91 -9.60
C LEU A 17 5.82 26.17 -10.77
N TYR A 18 5.73 24.85 -10.69
CA TYR A 18 5.28 23.96 -11.76
C TYR A 18 4.23 22.98 -11.27
N PRO A 19 3.39 22.44 -12.18
CA PRO A 19 2.41 21.41 -11.82
C PRO A 19 3.05 20.20 -11.15
N ASN A 20 2.32 19.62 -10.19
CA ASN A 20 2.74 18.41 -9.52
C ASN A 20 2.84 17.21 -10.48
N PHE A 21 3.50 16.15 -10.04
CA PHE A 21 3.65 14.89 -10.79
C PHE A 21 2.59 13.84 -10.46
N ASP A 22 1.64 14.13 -9.58
CA ASP A 22 0.77 13.16 -8.96
C ASP A 22 0.00 12.30 -9.98
N LEU A 23 -0.60 12.93 -10.99
CA LEU A 23 -1.30 12.17 -12.02
C LEU A 23 -0.34 11.29 -12.85
N THR A 24 0.85 11.79 -13.15
CA THR A 24 1.88 11.03 -13.87
C THR A 24 2.32 9.81 -13.05
N GLU A 25 2.60 9.99 -11.77
CA GLU A 25 2.94 8.89 -10.87
C GLU A 25 1.81 7.88 -10.74
N SER A 26 0.56 8.36 -10.61
CA SER A 26 -0.62 7.52 -10.54
C SER A 26 -0.72 6.59 -11.76
N VAL A 27 -0.59 7.16 -12.97
CA VAL A 27 -0.63 6.39 -14.21
C VAL A 27 0.57 5.44 -14.29
N LEU A 28 1.79 5.88 -13.97
CA LEU A 28 2.99 5.03 -14.04
C LEU A 28 2.90 3.85 -13.08
N ASN A 29 2.41 4.04 -11.87
CA ASN A 29 2.22 2.98 -10.87
C ASN A 29 1.08 2.02 -11.20
N SER A 30 0.21 2.36 -12.16
CA SER A 30 -0.94 1.54 -12.56
C SER A 30 -0.53 0.47 -13.57
N THR A 31 -1.35 -0.60 -13.68
CA THR A 31 -1.17 -1.67 -14.67
C THR A 31 -1.70 -1.30 -16.05
N PHE A 32 -2.16 -0.08 -16.25
CA PHE A 32 -2.72 0.39 -17.52
C PHE A 32 -2.52 1.91 -17.69
N ASP A 33 -2.62 2.34 -18.91
CA ASP A 33 -2.74 3.75 -19.32
C ASP A 33 -3.71 3.87 -20.52
N TRP A 34 -3.69 5.00 -21.21
CA TRP A 34 -4.55 5.24 -22.41
C TRP A 34 -4.23 4.34 -23.60
N ASN A 35 -3.07 3.64 -23.60
CA ASN A 35 -2.71 2.67 -24.64
C ASN A 35 -3.14 1.25 -24.29
N GLY A 36 -3.67 1.03 -23.09
CA GLY A 36 -4.12 -0.26 -22.60
C GLY A 36 -3.33 -0.80 -21.41
N PHE A 37 -3.39 -2.10 -21.23
CA PHE A 37 -2.77 -2.78 -20.08
C PHE A 37 -1.25 -2.97 -20.30
N ARG A 38 -0.47 -2.74 -19.26
CA ARG A 38 0.99 -2.88 -19.24
C ARG A 38 1.49 -3.24 -17.85
N ALA A 39 2.75 -3.62 -17.74
CA ALA A 39 3.41 -3.70 -16.43
C ALA A 39 3.52 -2.29 -15.80
N PRO A 40 3.28 -2.13 -14.49
CA PRO A 40 3.49 -0.86 -13.81
C PRO A 40 4.97 -0.47 -13.85
N PHE A 41 5.22 0.83 -13.98
CA PHE A 41 6.53 1.42 -13.76
C PHE A 41 6.52 2.07 -12.37
N LEU A 42 7.26 1.48 -11.45
CA LEU A 42 7.20 1.90 -10.05
C LEU A 42 7.82 3.27 -9.84
N VAL A 43 7.06 4.17 -9.27
CA VAL A 43 7.52 5.51 -8.89
C VAL A 43 7.21 5.73 -7.41
N ALA A 44 8.26 6.05 -6.64
CA ALA A 44 8.12 6.41 -5.25
C ALA A 44 7.86 7.92 -5.13
N THR A 45 6.70 8.30 -4.64
CA THR A 45 6.32 9.67 -4.35
C THR A 45 7.35 10.31 -3.41
N GLU A 46 7.63 11.61 -3.60
CA GLU A 46 8.60 12.38 -2.81
C GLU A 46 10.03 11.80 -2.82
N ASN A 47 10.34 10.98 -3.80
CA ASN A 47 11.63 10.28 -3.90
C ASN A 47 11.97 9.45 -2.64
N ASP A 48 10.95 8.93 -1.96
CA ASP A 48 11.15 8.03 -0.81
C ASP A 48 11.69 6.67 -1.27
N SER A 49 12.99 6.61 -1.46
CA SER A 49 13.68 5.44 -2.00
C SER A 49 13.50 4.18 -1.15
N LYS A 50 13.38 4.30 0.17
CA LYS A 50 13.14 3.16 1.06
C LYS A 50 11.75 2.56 0.82
N ASN A 51 10.74 3.41 0.67
CA ASN A 51 9.41 2.94 0.31
C ASN A 51 9.39 2.38 -1.13
N GLY A 52 10.09 3.02 -2.05
CA GLY A 52 10.25 2.54 -3.42
C GLY A 52 10.88 1.14 -3.52
N ILE A 53 11.93 0.86 -2.74
CA ILE A 53 12.52 -0.49 -2.65
C ILE A 53 11.49 -1.49 -2.14
N GLY A 54 10.67 -1.11 -1.14
CA GLY A 54 9.56 -1.91 -0.65
C GLY A 54 8.53 -2.22 -1.74
N MET A 55 8.14 -1.20 -2.52
CA MET A 55 7.22 -1.37 -3.66
C MET A 55 7.80 -2.33 -4.69
N LEU A 56 9.09 -2.24 -5.00
CA LEU A 56 9.75 -3.15 -5.92
C LEU A 56 9.74 -4.60 -5.39
N ALA A 57 10.14 -4.80 -4.13
CA ALA A 57 10.11 -6.11 -3.49
C ALA A 57 8.71 -6.72 -3.51
N ALA A 58 7.70 -5.97 -3.11
CA ALA A 58 6.32 -6.42 -3.08
C ALA A 58 5.74 -6.68 -4.47
N ALA A 59 6.08 -5.86 -5.47
CA ALA A 59 5.66 -6.08 -6.86
C ALA A 59 6.26 -7.37 -7.45
N LEU A 60 7.53 -7.64 -7.18
CA LEU A 60 8.19 -8.88 -7.62
C LEU A 60 7.61 -10.13 -6.95
N VAL A 61 7.24 -10.03 -5.68
CA VAL A 61 6.65 -11.13 -4.91
C VAL A 61 5.20 -11.38 -5.32
N SER A 62 4.39 -10.33 -5.43
CA SER A 62 2.95 -10.44 -5.66
C SER A 62 2.55 -10.50 -7.13
N GLY A 63 3.33 -9.88 -8.02
CA GLY A 63 2.94 -9.61 -9.41
C GLY A 63 1.82 -8.57 -9.54
N MET A 64 1.46 -7.87 -8.45
CA MET A 64 0.38 -6.89 -8.40
C MET A 64 0.93 -5.45 -8.42
N PRO A 65 0.11 -4.46 -8.83
CA PRO A 65 0.45 -3.05 -8.67
C PRO A 65 0.57 -2.69 -7.19
N GLN A 66 1.40 -1.71 -6.89
CA GLN A 66 1.67 -1.26 -5.54
C GLN A 66 1.08 0.12 -5.29
N LEU A 67 0.60 0.35 -4.07
CA LEU A 67 0.13 1.65 -3.63
C LEU A 67 1.18 2.25 -2.69
N PHE A 68 1.74 3.39 -3.05
CA PHE A 68 2.44 4.27 -2.12
C PHE A 68 1.38 5.04 -1.32
N ALA A 69 1.49 5.07 -0.01
CA ALA A 69 0.53 5.79 0.81
C ALA A 69 1.18 6.57 1.95
N ASP A 70 0.62 7.75 2.21
CA ASP A 70 0.81 8.48 3.45
C ASP A 70 -0.09 7.87 4.52
N ILE A 71 0.46 7.65 5.70
CA ILE A 71 -0.28 7.26 6.89
C ILE A 71 -0.75 8.56 7.56
N ARG A 72 -1.96 9.02 7.24
CA ARG A 72 -2.42 10.36 7.64
C ARG A 72 -2.96 10.40 9.05
N SER A 73 -3.79 9.43 9.42
CA SER A 73 -4.39 9.39 10.75
C SER A 73 -4.88 8.00 11.13
N ASN A 74 -4.98 7.75 12.43
CA ASN A 74 -5.69 6.62 12.95
C ASN A 74 -7.05 7.05 13.53
N TRP A 75 -8.03 6.20 13.34
CA TRP A 75 -9.38 6.42 13.84
C TRP A 75 -9.83 5.22 14.66
N THR A 76 -10.14 5.49 15.94
CA THR A 76 -10.75 4.48 16.81
C THR A 76 -12.28 4.52 16.68
N VAL A 77 -12.95 3.47 17.15
CA VAL A 77 -14.42 3.45 17.21
C VAL A 77 -14.98 4.66 17.97
N GLU A 78 -14.33 5.02 19.07
CA GLU A 78 -14.71 6.14 19.94
C GLU A 78 -14.51 7.49 19.24
N SER A 79 -13.38 7.68 18.56
CA SER A 79 -13.09 8.93 17.84
C SER A 79 -14.07 9.15 16.70
N VAL A 80 -14.40 8.10 15.92
CA VAL A 80 -15.44 8.17 14.88
C VAL A 80 -16.80 8.50 15.47
N LYS A 81 -17.19 7.81 16.55
CA LYS A 81 -18.48 8.07 17.22
C LYS A 81 -18.55 9.51 17.72
N LYS A 82 -17.49 10.01 18.32
CA LYS A 82 -17.41 11.40 18.80
C LYS A 82 -17.53 12.42 17.66
N ALA A 83 -16.86 12.16 16.55
CA ALA A 83 -16.78 13.09 15.42
C ALA A 83 -18.05 13.08 14.54
N THR A 84 -18.66 11.91 14.34
CA THR A 84 -19.73 11.71 13.35
C THR A 84 -21.03 11.17 13.91
N GLY A 85 -21.07 10.76 15.17
CA GLY A 85 -22.20 10.05 15.79
C GLY A 85 -22.36 8.59 15.33
N LYS A 86 -21.55 8.09 14.39
CA LYS A 86 -21.66 6.74 13.82
C LYS A 86 -20.82 5.73 14.60
N ASN A 87 -21.31 4.52 14.71
CA ASN A 87 -20.59 3.39 15.33
C ASN A 87 -20.08 2.45 14.24
N ILE A 88 -18.75 2.29 14.17
CA ILE A 88 -18.07 1.43 13.21
C ILE A 88 -17.56 0.11 13.81
N SER A 89 -17.93 -0.22 15.04
CA SER A 89 -17.42 -1.42 15.76
C SER A 89 -17.66 -2.76 15.03
N LYS A 90 -18.68 -2.83 14.18
CA LYS A 90 -18.96 -4.01 13.34
C LYS A 90 -18.12 -4.07 12.06
N ILE A 91 -17.54 -2.95 11.65
CA ILE A 91 -16.78 -2.80 10.39
C ILE A 91 -15.28 -2.78 10.67
N ALA A 92 -14.88 -2.00 11.66
CA ALA A 92 -13.50 -1.86 12.09
C ALA A 92 -13.42 -1.84 13.63
N PRO A 93 -13.54 -3.01 14.30
CA PRO A 93 -13.61 -3.07 15.76
C PRO A 93 -12.38 -2.51 16.45
N ASN A 94 -11.22 -2.62 15.83
CA ASN A 94 -9.94 -2.12 16.34
C ASN A 94 -9.53 -0.77 15.74
N GLY A 95 -10.49 -0.06 15.11
CA GLY A 95 -10.21 1.17 14.37
C GLY A 95 -9.66 0.92 12.97
N PHE A 96 -9.32 2.01 12.28
CA PHE A 96 -8.73 1.98 10.95
C PHE A 96 -7.68 3.07 10.77
N ILE A 97 -6.87 2.91 9.76
CA ILE A 97 -5.90 3.90 9.27
C ILE A 97 -6.47 4.59 8.05
N ASP A 98 -6.42 5.90 8.02
CA ASP A 98 -6.64 6.72 6.84
C ASP A 98 -5.32 6.81 6.08
N LYS A 99 -5.25 6.10 4.97
CA LYS A 99 -4.12 6.10 4.05
C LYS A 99 -4.46 6.94 2.84
N ARG A 100 -3.59 7.85 2.52
CA ARG A 100 -3.73 8.78 1.40
C ARG A 100 -2.46 8.77 0.56
N ASN A 101 -2.59 9.22 -0.66
CA ASN A 101 -1.45 9.65 -1.44
C ASN A 101 -1.79 11.02 -2.01
N SER A 102 -0.83 11.85 -2.28
CA SER A 102 -1.04 13.22 -2.81
C SER A 102 -1.68 13.29 -4.21
N GLY A 103 -2.31 12.22 -4.66
CA GLY A 103 -2.94 12.03 -5.97
C GLY A 103 -2.16 11.09 -6.88
N ALA A 104 -1.07 10.53 -6.40
CA ALA A 104 -0.18 9.61 -7.11
C ALA A 104 -0.51 8.12 -6.91
N GLY A 105 -1.60 7.79 -6.22
CA GLY A 105 -2.01 6.42 -5.99
C GLY A 105 -2.34 5.65 -7.28
N ALA A 106 -1.87 4.41 -7.39
CA ALA A 106 -2.17 3.56 -8.55
C ALA A 106 -3.68 3.39 -8.76
N LEU A 107 -4.15 3.58 -9.99
CA LEU A 107 -5.58 3.58 -10.33
C LEU A 107 -6.24 2.22 -10.13
N ASP A 108 -5.47 1.14 -10.13
CA ASP A 108 -5.94 -0.21 -9.82
C ASP A 108 -6.63 -0.30 -8.45
N TYR A 109 -6.25 0.56 -7.51
CA TYR A 109 -6.84 0.60 -6.17
C TYR A 109 -8.24 1.26 -6.11
N ALA A 110 -8.72 1.80 -7.23
CA ALA A 110 -10.10 2.24 -7.36
C ALA A 110 -11.11 1.08 -7.43
N VAL A 111 -10.63 -0.17 -7.59
CA VAL A 111 -11.47 -1.37 -7.70
C VAL A 111 -10.93 -2.52 -6.86
N ASP A 112 -11.78 -3.48 -6.56
CA ASP A 112 -11.38 -4.78 -6.01
C ASP A 112 -11.02 -5.72 -7.17
N VAL A 113 -9.75 -5.84 -7.48
CA VAL A 113 -9.25 -6.67 -8.59
C VAL A 113 -9.60 -8.14 -8.42
N PHE A 114 -9.74 -8.63 -7.18
CA PHE A 114 -10.07 -10.03 -6.91
C PHE A 114 -11.51 -10.39 -7.29
N LYS A 115 -12.42 -9.42 -7.38
CA LYS A 115 -13.79 -9.67 -7.86
C LYS A 115 -13.87 -9.99 -9.35
N PHE A 116 -12.84 -9.67 -10.10
CA PHE A 116 -12.78 -9.95 -11.53
C PHE A 116 -12.16 -11.31 -11.85
N VAL A 117 -11.35 -11.85 -10.94
CA VAL A 117 -10.65 -13.12 -11.16
C VAL A 117 -11.57 -14.30 -10.85
N PRO A 118 -11.70 -15.29 -11.76
CA PRO A 118 -12.51 -16.46 -11.50
C PRO A 118 -11.85 -17.36 -10.44
N GLY A 119 -12.60 -17.72 -9.42
CA GLY A 119 -12.18 -18.65 -8.37
C GLY A 119 -12.02 -17.96 -7.00
N ARG A 120 -12.55 -18.64 -5.98
CA ARG A 120 -12.33 -18.28 -4.57
C ARG A 120 -11.11 -19.02 -4.07
N ASN A 121 -10.30 -18.39 -3.24
CA ASN A 121 -9.07 -18.94 -2.63
C ASN A 121 -7.85 -19.07 -3.57
N MET A 122 -7.70 -18.18 -4.55
CA MET A 122 -6.45 -18.06 -5.29
C MET A 122 -5.38 -17.39 -4.44
N THR A 123 -4.12 -17.78 -4.66
CA THR A 123 -3.00 -16.97 -4.18
C THR A 123 -2.94 -15.65 -4.94
N VAL A 124 -2.28 -14.66 -4.35
CA VAL A 124 -2.11 -13.35 -4.99
C VAL A 124 -1.40 -13.48 -6.33
N GLN A 125 -0.36 -14.31 -6.39
CA GLN A 125 0.42 -14.58 -7.60
C GLN A 125 -0.42 -15.25 -8.70
N ALA A 126 -1.27 -16.20 -8.31
CA ALA A 126 -2.18 -16.85 -9.26
C ALA A 126 -3.21 -15.87 -9.82
N ALA A 127 -3.72 -14.96 -8.99
CA ALA A 127 -4.63 -13.90 -9.43
C ALA A 127 -3.93 -12.91 -10.38
N ALA A 128 -2.72 -12.48 -10.05
CA ALA A 128 -1.90 -11.62 -10.91
C ALA A 128 -1.62 -12.27 -12.27
N GLU A 129 -1.29 -13.55 -12.27
CA GLU A 129 -1.06 -14.30 -13.50
C GLU A 129 -2.32 -14.47 -14.34
N ALA A 130 -3.47 -14.75 -13.70
CA ALA A 130 -4.76 -14.84 -14.38
C ALA A 130 -5.13 -13.52 -15.08
N ILE A 131 -4.92 -12.38 -14.39
CA ILE A 131 -5.12 -11.04 -14.95
C ILE A 131 -4.17 -10.83 -16.15
N ARG A 132 -2.89 -11.08 -15.96
CA ARG A 132 -1.86 -10.87 -16.99
C ARG A 132 -2.11 -11.68 -18.28
N LYS A 133 -2.67 -12.88 -18.17
CA LYS A 133 -2.94 -13.78 -19.32
C LYS A 133 -4.29 -13.54 -19.99
N ASN A 134 -5.16 -12.70 -19.44
CA ASN A 134 -6.52 -12.54 -19.94
C ASN A 134 -6.82 -11.08 -20.35
N PRO A 135 -6.69 -10.74 -21.66
CA PRO A 135 -6.94 -9.38 -22.15
C PRO A 135 -8.35 -8.84 -21.83
N ALA A 136 -9.38 -9.71 -21.87
CA ALA A 136 -10.74 -9.29 -21.56
C ALA A 136 -10.90 -8.92 -20.07
N LEU A 137 -10.18 -9.61 -19.20
CA LEU A 137 -10.14 -9.30 -17.77
C LEU A 137 -9.39 -8.00 -17.51
N GLN A 138 -8.26 -7.79 -18.19
CA GLN A 138 -7.48 -6.56 -18.14
C GLN A 138 -8.32 -5.34 -18.56
N GLU A 139 -9.01 -5.45 -19.69
CA GLU A 139 -9.89 -4.38 -20.18
C GLU A 139 -11.02 -4.08 -19.18
N LYS A 140 -11.62 -5.10 -18.59
CA LYS A 140 -12.68 -4.93 -17.59
C LYS A 140 -12.19 -4.23 -16.33
N ILE A 141 -11.01 -4.61 -15.82
CA ILE A 141 -10.38 -3.97 -14.65
C ILE A 141 -10.07 -2.50 -14.99
N MET A 142 -9.39 -2.24 -16.10
CA MET A 142 -9.04 -0.89 -16.56
C MET A 142 -10.27 0.00 -16.66
N ARG A 143 -11.31 -0.41 -17.39
CA ARG A 143 -12.55 0.35 -17.54
C ARG A 143 -13.22 0.64 -16.20
N SER A 144 -13.25 -0.34 -15.30
CA SER A 144 -13.86 -0.18 -13.98
C SER A 144 -13.06 0.76 -13.09
N ALA A 145 -11.73 0.66 -13.12
CA ALA A 145 -10.83 1.54 -12.37
C ALA A 145 -10.93 3.00 -12.87
N MET A 146 -10.91 3.20 -14.19
CA MET A 146 -11.10 4.53 -14.78
C MET A 146 -12.47 5.13 -14.45
N ALA A 147 -13.52 4.33 -14.49
CA ALA A 147 -14.87 4.78 -14.10
C ALA A 147 -15.00 5.10 -12.60
N GLY A 148 -14.20 4.44 -11.75
CA GLY A 148 -14.14 4.68 -10.30
C GLY A 148 -13.26 5.86 -9.90
N THR A 149 -12.47 6.40 -10.83
CA THR A 149 -11.52 7.50 -10.59
C THR A 149 -12.08 8.83 -11.08
N ARG A 150 -11.87 9.86 -10.28
CA ARG A 150 -12.06 11.27 -10.67
C ARG A 150 -10.70 11.93 -10.77
N TYR A 151 -10.63 12.98 -11.59
CA TYR A 151 -9.45 13.85 -11.66
C TYR A 151 -9.84 15.19 -11.07
N MET A 152 -9.05 15.66 -10.12
CA MET A 152 -9.31 16.87 -9.36
C MET A 152 -8.10 17.80 -9.46
N ALA A 153 -8.34 19.11 -9.33
CA ALA A 153 -7.26 20.05 -9.16
C ALA A 153 -6.45 19.70 -7.91
N ALA A 154 -5.14 19.86 -7.99
CA ALA A 154 -4.26 19.68 -6.83
C ALA A 154 -4.60 20.70 -5.74
N ALA A 155 -4.36 20.35 -4.48
CA ALA A 155 -4.54 21.25 -3.36
C ALA A 155 -3.46 22.34 -3.39
N LEU A 156 -3.84 23.59 -3.69
CA LEU A 156 -2.92 24.71 -3.90
C LEU A 156 -2.10 25.06 -2.65
N GLU A 157 -2.60 24.75 -1.46
CA GLU A 157 -1.84 24.91 -0.21
C GLU A 157 -0.59 24.04 -0.14
N TYR A 158 -0.59 22.90 -0.86
CA TYR A 158 0.55 22.00 -0.98
C TYR A 158 1.30 22.16 -2.30
N PHE A 159 0.58 22.52 -3.36
CA PHE A 159 1.09 22.58 -4.73
C PHE A 159 0.73 23.94 -5.38
N PRO A 160 1.40 25.04 -4.99
CA PRO A 160 1.11 26.36 -5.55
C PRO A 160 1.26 26.45 -7.07
N GLY A 161 2.09 25.60 -7.68
CA GLY A 161 2.26 25.48 -9.13
C GLY A 161 1.13 24.74 -9.85
N ASP A 162 0.02 24.40 -9.13
CA ASP A 162 -1.15 23.72 -9.66
C ASP A 162 -0.88 22.23 -9.99
N GLY A 163 -1.71 21.60 -10.80
CA GLY A 163 -1.62 20.22 -11.25
C GLY A 163 -2.92 19.44 -11.11
N LEU A 164 -2.82 18.14 -11.27
CA LEU A 164 -3.96 17.23 -11.17
C LEU A 164 -3.66 16.09 -10.21
N SER A 165 -4.68 15.73 -9.45
CA SER A 165 -4.70 14.56 -8.58
C SER A 165 -5.68 13.52 -9.11
N SER A 166 -5.32 12.24 -9.08
CA SER A 166 -6.31 11.18 -9.15
C SER A 166 -7.05 11.10 -7.81
N HIS A 167 -8.34 10.88 -7.86
CA HIS A 167 -9.16 10.70 -6.66
C HIS A 167 -10.09 9.51 -6.83
N TYR A 168 -10.01 8.58 -5.91
CA TYR A 168 -10.88 7.42 -5.78
C TYR A 168 -10.99 7.01 -4.32
N ARG A 169 -11.96 6.18 -4.02
CA ARG A 169 -12.07 5.52 -2.72
C ARG A 169 -11.91 4.02 -2.92
N THR A 170 -10.87 3.45 -2.35
CA THR A 170 -10.62 2.00 -2.42
C THR A 170 -11.79 1.24 -1.81
N PRO A 171 -12.35 0.23 -2.52
CA PRO A 171 -13.41 -0.61 -1.97
C PRO A 171 -12.98 -1.33 -0.69
N GLY A 172 -13.92 -1.57 0.23
CA GLY A 172 -13.62 -2.32 1.45
C GLY A 172 -13.67 -3.83 1.26
N GLY A 173 -13.02 -4.54 2.20
CA GLY A 173 -12.96 -6.01 2.23
C GLY A 173 -11.86 -6.60 1.34
N ILE A 174 -10.91 -5.79 0.88
CA ILE A 174 -9.78 -6.25 0.09
C ILE A 174 -8.63 -6.60 1.04
N PRO A 175 -8.17 -7.87 1.07
CA PRO A 175 -6.94 -8.22 1.77
C PRO A 175 -5.78 -7.38 1.24
N MET A 176 -5.01 -6.78 2.14
CA MET A 176 -3.92 -5.88 1.76
C MET A 176 -2.79 -5.94 2.79
N THR A 177 -1.58 -6.11 2.31
CA THR A 177 -0.35 -6.09 3.13
C THR A 177 0.29 -4.72 3.06
N ALA A 178 0.50 -4.11 4.21
CA ALA A 178 1.31 -2.91 4.38
C ALA A 178 2.76 -3.31 4.69
N TYR A 179 3.72 -2.60 4.13
CA TYR A 179 5.14 -2.84 4.36
C TYR A 179 5.92 -1.52 4.33
N ARG A 180 7.05 -1.50 5.03
CA ARG A 180 7.94 -0.33 5.04
C ARG A 180 9.38 -0.76 5.27
N TYR A 181 10.30 -0.28 4.42
CA TYR A 181 11.72 -0.37 4.71
C TYR A 181 12.18 0.86 5.49
N ASN A 182 12.91 0.62 6.57
CA ASN A 182 13.43 1.64 7.46
C ASN A 182 14.94 1.48 7.62
N ALA A 183 15.63 2.56 7.95
CA ALA A 183 16.99 2.47 8.46
C ALA A 183 16.94 2.63 9.99
N VAL A 184 17.37 1.61 10.69
CA VAL A 184 17.50 1.61 12.15
C VAL A 184 19.00 1.55 12.47
N GLY A 185 19.54 2.66 12.95
CA GLY A 185 20.99 2.82 13.01
C GLY A 185 21.58 2.78 11.59
N ASN A 186 22.48 1.83 11.34
CA ASN A 186 23.11 1.61 10.04
C ASN A 186 22.54 0.41 9.27
N GLU A 187 21.47 -0.20 9.76
CA GLU A 187 20.86 -1.40 9.18
C GLU A 187 19.53 -1.09 8.50
N LEU A 188 19.35 -1.69 7.32
CA LEU A 188 18.05 -1.68 6.66
C LEU A 188 17.16 -2.73 7.33
N THR A 189 15.93 -2.36 7.68
CA THR A 189 14.91 -3.24 8.26
C THR A 189 13.63 -3.14 7.46
N CYS A 190 12.79 -4.16 7.50
CA CYS A 190 11.48 -4.16 6.87
C CYS A 190 10.38 -4.41 7.91
N SER A 191 9.41 -3.53 8.00
CA SER A 191 8.18 -3.78 8.76
C SER A 191 7.10 -4.34 7.85
N VAL A 192 6.37 -5.37 8.29
CA VAL A 192 5.29 -6.00 7.53
C VAL A 192 4.07 -6.19 8.40
N VAL A 193 2.91 -5.72 7.94
CA VAL A 193 1.63 -5.83 8.63
C VAL A 193 0.53 -6.21 7.64
N GLU A 194 -0.20 -7.26 7.93
CA GLU A 194 -1.35 -7.68 7.14
C GLU A 194 -2.65 -7.05 7.66
N GLY A 195 -3.56 -6.78 6.75
CA GLY A 195 -4.85 -6.18 7.07
C GLY A 195 -5.85 -6.31 5.93
N GLU A 196 -6.86 -5.49 5.96
CA GLU A 196 -7.83 -5.38 4.88
C GLU A 196 -8.40 -3.96 4.78
N THR A 197 -8.85 -3.61 3.61
CA THR A 197 -9.52 -2.32 3.40
C THR A 197 -10.90 -2.30 4.04
N VAL A 198 -11.38 -1.13 4.42
CA VAL A 198 -12.64 -0.93 5.16
C VAL A 198 -13.61 -0.09 4.34
N ALA A 199 -14.83 -0.58 4.14
CA ALA A 199 -15.92 0.21 3.58
C ALA A 199 -16.60 1.01 4.69
N LEU A 200 -16.19 2.24 4.87
CA LEU A 200 -16.80 3.14 5.85
C LEU A 200 -18.20 3.61 5.40
N PRO A 201 -19.12 3.88 6.33
CA PRO A 201 -20.33 4.64 6.02
C PRO A 201 -19.97 5.97 5.38
N ARG A 202 -20.78 6.40 4.40
CA ARG A 202 -20.50 7.60 3.60
C ARG A 202 -20.21 8.82 4.49
N GLU A 203 -21.01 9.05 5.51
CA GLU A 203 -20.86 10.21 6.39
C GLU A 203 -19.55 10.18 7.18
N VAL A 204 -19.06 8.98 7.54
CA VAL A 204 -17.75 8.82 8.20
C VAL A 204 -16.63 9.10 7.22
N ALA A 205 -16.69 8.49 6.03
CA ALA A 205 -15.68 8.69 5.00
C ALA A 205 -15.61 10.17 4.57
N ASP A 206 -16.75 10.81 4.35
CA ASP A 206 -16.82 12.22 3.97
C ASP A 206 -16.25 13.14 5.08
N HIS A 207 -16.47 12.79 6.37
CA HIS A 207 -15.86 13.52 7.48
C HIS A 207 -14.35 13.36 7.52
N VAL A 208 -13.85 12.12 7.39
CA VAL A 208 -12.39 11.85 7.36
C VAL A 208 -11.74 12.60 6.18
N SER A 209 -12.37 12.57 5.02
CA SER A 209 -11.93 13.29 3.83
C SER A 209 -11.87 14.79 4.05
N LEU A 210 -12.86 15.34 4.76
CA LEU A 210 -12.95 16.78 5.04
C LEU A 210 -11.81 17.28 5.93
N VAL A 211 -11.39 16.46 6.91
CA VAL A 211 -10.33 16.83 7.87
C VAL A 211 -8.94 16.42 7.43
N THR A 212 -8.80 15.68 6.31
CA THR A 212 -7.52 15.30 5.75
C THR A 212 -7.26 16.07 4.45
N ASP A 213 -7.71 15.53 3.32
CA ASP A 213 -7.69 16.18 2.01
C ASP A 213 -8.72 15.55 1.09
N LYS A 214 -9.49 16.37 0.37
CA LYS A 214 -10.58 15.93 -0.50
C LYS A 214 -10.12 15.51 -1.89
N ALA A 215 -8.97 15.97 -2.32
CA ALA A 215 -8.48 15.74 -3.67
C ALA A 215 -7.70 14.43 -3.82
N TRP A 216 -7.29 13.82 -2.72
CA TRP A 216 -6.39 12.68 -2.74
C TRP A 216 -7.12 11.34 -2.75
N PRO A 217 -6.51 10.27 -3.31
CA PRO A 217 -7.03 8.90 -3.20
C PRO A 217 -7.22 8.51 -1.74
N GLU A 218 -8.31 7.79 -1.47
CA GLU A 218 -8.71 7.37 -0.14
C GLU A 218 -8.63 5.85 -0.01
N THR A 219 -7.80 5.37 0.91
CA THR A 219 -7.74 3.97 1.31
C THR A 219 -7.90 3.86 2.82
N TYR A 220 -9.04 3.39 3.27
CA TYR A 220 -9.25 3.08 4.68
C TYR A 220 -8.86 1.63 4.92
N TRP A 221 -7.96 1.41 5.85
CA TRP A 221 -7.38 0.10 6.06
C TRP A 221 -7.30 -0.24 7.56
N ALA A 222 -7.67 -1.48 7.92
CA ALA A 222 -7.61 -1.99 9.27
C ALA A 222 -6.56 -3.09 9.37
N PRO A 223 -5.56 -2.97 10.25
CA PRO A 223 -4.60 -4.05 10.51
C PRO A 223 -5.31 -5.22 11.20
N ARG A 224 -4.92 -6.44 10.86
CA ARG A 224 -5.43 -7.65 11.52
C ARG A 224 -4.75 -7.85 12.86
N GLY A 225 -5.52 -8.23 13.88
CA GLY A 225 -4.99 -8.63 15.18
C GLY A 225 -4.30 -7.53 16.00
N MET A 226 -4.37 -6.29 15.57
CA MET A 226 -3.87 -5.13 16.31
C MET A 226 -4.78 -3.93 16.14
N SER A 227 -4.65 -2.94 17.02
CA SER A 227 -5.39 -1.69 16.89
C SER A 227 -4.73 -0.73 15.88
N SER A 228 -5.51 0.20 15.36
CA SER A 228 -4.99 1.27 14.50
C SER A 228 -3.96 2.14 15.23
N PHE A 229 -4.14 2.35 16.54
CA PHE A 229 -3.18 3.07 17.36
C PHE A 229 -1.85 2.31 17.50
N GLU A 230 -1.92 1.00 17.71
CA GLU A 230 -0.73 0.16 17.82
C GLU A 230 0.05 0.16 16.50
N TYR A 231 -0.64 0.07 15.37
CA TYR A 231 -0.02 0.20 14.05
C TYR A 231 0.74 1.53 13.92
N MET A 232 0.09 2.66 14.21
CA MET A 232 0.72 3.98 14.16
C MET A 232 1.95 4.09 15.05
N SER A 233 1.93 3.43 16.21
CA SER A 233 3.04 3.46 17.17
C SER A 233 4.26 2.67 16.69
N ARG A 234 4.05 1.66 15.81
CA ARG A 234 5.10 0.72 15.40
C ARG A 234 5.69 0.99 14.04
N ILE A 235 4.90 1.54 13.11
CA ILE A 235 5.36 1.71 11.73
C ILE A 235 6.48 2.75 11.60
N GLY A 236 6.51 3.76 12.45
CA GLY A 236 7.53 4.80 12.52
C GLY A 236 7.33 5.93 11.51
N PRO A 237 7.67 5.78 10.21
CA PRO A 237 7.52 6.85 9.23
C PRO A 237 6.06 7.04 8.80
N ASN A 238 5.79 8.18 8.18
CA ASN A 238 4.46 8.51 7.66
C ASN A 238 4.13 7.87 6.31
N HIS A 239 5.08 7.22 5.65
CA HIS A 239 4.85 6.51 4.38
C HIS A 239 4.93 5.01 4.57
N ASP A 240 4.06 4.29 3.89
CA ASP A 240 4.18 2.85 3.68
C ASP A 240 3.84 2.46 2.22
N GLY A 241 4.32 1.30 1.82
CA GLY A 241 3.87 0.64 0.61
C GLY A 241 2.77 -0.36 0.94
N ASN A 242 1.85 -0.55 0.01
CA ASN A 242 0.74 -1.47 0.17
C ASN A 242 0.58 -2.34 -1.07
N SER A 243 0.35 -3.61 -0.86
CA SER A 243 0.08 -4.59 -1.93
C SER A 243 -1.29 -5.22 -1.76
N PHE A 244 -1.96 -5.46 -2.87
CA PHE A 244 -3.11 -6.34 -2.86
C PHE A 244 -2.75 -7.72 -2.31
N GLY A 245 -3.64 -8.27 -1.48
CA GLY A 245 -3.52 -9.59 -0.91
C GLY A 245 -2.64 -9.68 0.33
N LEU A 246 -2.60 -10.88 0.90
CA LEU A 246 -1.79 -11.20 2.07
C LEU A 246 -0.47 -11.82 1.58
N ILE A 247 0.56 -11.00 1.45
CA ILE A 247 1.90 -11.39 0.98
C ILE A 247 2.96 -11.29 2.08
N GLY A 248 2.51 -11.14 3.32
CA GLY A 248 3.43 -10.94 4.45
C GLY A 248 4.45 -12.06 4.60
N ALA A 249 4.02 -13.31 4.50
CA ALA A 249 4.92 -14.46 4.59
C ALA A 249 5.97 -14.48 3.46
N ASP A 250 5.56 -14.13 2.24
CA ASP A 250 6.46 -14.07 1.08
C ASP A 250 7.48 -12.93 1.22
N LEU A 251 7.04 -11.76 1.71
CA LEU A 251 7.94 -10.63 1.99
C LEU A 251 8.96 -10.97 3.09
N VAL A 252 8.52 -11.63 4.15
CA VAL A 252 9.42 -12.11 5.21
C VAL A 252 10.45 -13.06 4.63
N THR A 253 10.03 -14.02 3.80
CA THR A 253 10.91 -14.98 3.14
C THR A 253 11.93 -14.28 2.24
N LEU A 254 11.49 -13.35 1.39
CA LEU A 254 12.39 -12.58 0.52
C LEU A 254 13.44 -11.80 1.34
N ASN A 255 12.99 -11.09 2.36
CA ASN A 255 13.90 -10.30 3.20
C ASN A 255 14.90 -11.16 3.96
N ALA A 256 14.47 -12.34 4.44
CA ALA A 256 15.39 -13.30 5.06
C ALA A 256 16.46 -13.80 4.06
N MET A 257 16.09 -14.04 2.79
CA MET A 257 17.06 -14.38 1.74
C MET A 257 18.06 -13.24 1.48
N LEU A 258 17.60 -11.99 1.59
CA LEU A 258 18.42 -10.79 1.44
C LEU A 258 19.16 -10.41 2.73
N ARG A 259 18.99 -11.15 3.81
CA ARG A 259 19.53 -10.86 5.15
C ARG A 259 19.09 -9.50 5.70
N ILE A 260 17.90 -9.07 5.34
CA ILE A 260 17.27 -7.86 5.85
C ILE A 260 16.35 -8.26 7.02
N PRO A 261 16.59 -7.75 8.23
CA PRO A 261 15.73 -8.00 9.38
C PRO A 261 14.28 -7.56 9.11
N VAL A 262 13.33 -8.41 9.51
CA VAL A 262 11.90 -8.11 9.36
C VAL A 262 11.25 -7.99 10.71
N ASP A 263 10.57 -6.86 10.92
CA ASP A 263 9.62 -6.67 11.99
C ASP A 263 8.21 -7.01 11.47
N MET A 264 7.79 -8.22 11.76
CA MET A 264 6.54 -8.81 11.31
C MET A 264 5.54 -8.82 12.48
N HIS A 265 4.46 -8.09 12.38
CA HIS A 265 3.59 -7.87 13.53
C HIS A 265 2.42 -8.84 13.64
N ASN A 266 1.91 -9.36 12.55
CA ASN A 266 0.70 -10.19 12.56
C ASN A 266 0.65 -11.28 11.47
N VAL A 267 1.77 -11.55 10.81
CA VAL A 267 1.89 -12.65 9.85
C VAL A 267 2.16 -13.94 10.64
N PRO A 268 1.36 -15.01 10.50
CA PRO A 268 1.57 -16.24 11.23
C PRO A 268 2.91 -16.87 10.88
N SER A 269 3.69 -17.22 11.90
CA SER A 269 5.05 -17.74 11.70
C SER A 269 5.08 -19.07 10.94
N GLU A 270 4.03 -19.87 11.04
CA GLU A 270 3.86 -21.13 10.31
C GLU A 270 3.64 -20.94 8.80
N GLN A 271 3.25 -19.76 8.37
CA GLN A 271 3.10 -19.43 6.93
C GLN A 271 4.42 -19.02 6.28
N VAL A 272 5.45 -18.72 7.10
CA VAL A 272 6.75 -18.32 6.57
C VAL A 272 7.52 -19.56 6.14
N PHE A 273 7.84 -19.61 4.85
CA PHE A 273 8.67 -20.68 4.30
C PHE A 273 10.09 -20.57 4.85
N ARG A 274 10.56 -21.66 5.50
CA ARG A 274 11.90 -21.77 6.06
C ARG A 274 12.60 -22.97 5.42
N PRO A 275 13.38 -22.73 4.34
CA PRO A 275 14.14 -23.82 3.74
C PRO A 275 15.12 -24.44 4.76
N THR A 276 15.19 -25.76 4.84
CA THR A 276 16.11 -26.48 5.73
C THR A 276 17.58 -26.10 5.48
N MET A 277 17.90 -25.63 4.27
CA MET A 277 19.22 -25.10 3.94
C MET A 277 19.61 -23.88 4.75
N TRP A 278 18.63 -23.06 5.14
CA TRP A 278 18.91 -21.83 5.91
C TRP A 278 19.31 -22.14 7.34
N ASP A 279 18.79 -23.21 7.91
CA ASP A 279 19.25 -23.70 9.21
C ASP A 279 20.74 -24.10 9.18
N ARG A 280 21.23 -24.55 8.03
CA ARG A 280 22.64 -24.98 7.88
C ARG A 280 23.58 -23.83 7.51
N TYR A 281 23.18 -22.92 6.65
CA TYR A 281 24.05 -21.90 6.05
C TYR A 281 23.86 -20.50 6.63
N ALA A 282 22.68 -20.21 7.15
CA ALA A 282 22.36 -18.91 7.71
C ALA A 282 22.08 -18.96 9.21
N GLY A 283 22.22 -20.09 9.86
CA GLY A 283 21.92 -20.39 11.26
C GLY A 283 21.77 -19.19 12.19
N ASP A 284 22.88 -18.62 12.60
CA ASP A 284 22.88 -17.45 13.48
C ASP A 284 22.52 -16.15 12.75
N ASP A 285 22.80 -16.01 11.45
CA ASP A 285 22.45 -14.82 10.66
C ASP A 285 20.95 -14.76 10.37
N PHE A 286 20.34 -15.88 10.06
CA PHE A 286 18.88 -15.95 9.93
C PHE A 286 18.19 -15.68 11.27
N ARG A 287 18.74 -16.17 12.36
CA ARG A 287 18.31 -15.87 13.72
C ARG A 287 18.69 -14.46 14.17
N ALA A 288 19.74 -13.87 13.61
CA ALA A 288 20.08 -12.47 13.85
C ALA A 288 19.04 -11.53 13.27
N CYS A 289 18.44 -11.88 12.13
CA CYS A 289 17.23 -11.22 11.66
C CYS A 289 16.11 -11.25 12.69
N ALA A 290 16.05 -12.30 13.50
CA ALA A 290 15.11 -12.47 14.60
C ALA A 290 15.40 -11.62 15.85
N LYS A 291 16.58 -11.04 15.99
CA LYS A 291 16.90 -10.15 17.13
C LYS A 291 16.20 -8.81 17.02
N LEU A 292 15.79 -8.41 15.82
CA LEU A 292 15.12 -7.15 15.53
C LEU A 292 13.60 -7.29 15.40
N GLY A 293 13.07 -8.53 15.37
CA GLY A 293 11.64 -8.80 15.29
C GLY A 293 11.17 -9.91 16.23
N PRO A 294 10.02 -9.77 16.89
CA PRO A 294 9.47 -10.77 17.82
C PRO A 294 9.12 -12.11 17.17
N LEU A 295 9.18 -12.21 15.87
CA LEU A 295 8.57 -13.25 15.07
C LEU A 295 9.44 -14.44 14.74
N TYR A 296 10.69 -14.29 14.93
CA TYR A 296 11.61 -15.40 14.78
C TYR A 296 11.96 -16.08 16.11
N ARG A 297 11.23 -15.68 17.16
CA ARG A 297 11.37 -16.29 18.51
C ARG A 297 10.49 -17.50 18.67
#